data_3712d4c592aaf0bb5afb7dc581b51136
#
_entry.id   3712d4c592aaf0bb5afb7dc581b51136
#
_cell.length_a   1.000
_cell.length_b   1.000
_cell.length_c   1.000
_cell.angle_alpha   90.00
_cell.angle_beta   90.00
_cell.angle_gamma   90.00
#
_symmetry.space_group_name_H-M   'P 1'
#
loop_
_entity.id
_entity.type
_entity.pdbx_description
1 polymer ?
#
loop_
_entity_poly.entity_id
_entity_poly.type
_entity_poly.pdbx_seq_one_letter_code
_entity_poly.pdbx_strand_id
1 'polypeptide(L)'
;MTMRVPWVALCVVLVLVLGGAQVSMAAITCNALQLSPCATAITSSTKPTPMCCSKLKEQRPCLCKYLKDPKLQKFINSPNAKKVATTCGTPFPRC
;
A
#
# COMPACT_ATOMS: atom_id res chain seq x y z
N MET A 1 -8.96 -12.39 44.56
CA MET A 1 -9.34 -11.11 43.93
C MET A 1 -8.27 -10.55 43.04
N THR A 2 -7.04 -10.63 43.45
CA THR A 2 -5.91 -10.17 42.62
C THR A 2 -5.72 -10.97 41.36
N MET A 3 -6.25 -12.19 41.27
CA MET A 3 -6.14 -13.01 40.06
C MET A 3 -7.03 -12.55 38.90
N ARG A 4 -8.08 -11.79 39.16
CA ARG A 4 -8.97 -11.31 38.12
C ARG A 4 -8.36 -10.15 37.31
N VAL A 5 -7.55 -9.34 37.97
CA VAL A 5 -6.94 -8.19 37.33
C VAL A 5 -6.01 -8.59 36.19
N PRO A 6 -5.10 -9.59 36.35
CA PRO A 6 -4.26 -10.01 35.22
C PRO A 6 -5.05 -10.57 34.03
N TRP A 7 -6.16 -11.24 34.30
CA TRP A 7 -7.01 -11.78 33.26
C TRP A 7 -7.65 -10.69 32.42
N VAL A 8 -8.22 -9.69 33.09
CA VAL A 8 -8.85 -8.56 32.45
C VAL A 8 -7.82 -7.78 31.62
N ALA A 9 -6.65 -7.53 32.19
CA ALA A 9 -5.56 -6.86 31.50
C ALA A 9 -5.11 -7.64 30.27
N LEU A 10 -4.98 -8.95 30.36
CA LEU A 10 -4.61 -9.80 29.27
C LEU A 10 -5.64 -9.77 28.14
N CYS A 11 -6.93 -9.84 28.46
CA CYS A 11 -8.01 -9.75 27.49
C CYS A 11 -8.00 -8.39 26.76
N VAL A 12 -7.80 -7.30 27.49
CA VAL A 12 -7.75 -5.96 26.93
C VAL A 12 -6.55 -5.84 25.97
N VAL A 13 -5.40 -6.34 26.37
CA VAL A 13 -4.20 -6.32 25.52
C VAL A 13 -4.43 -7.12 24.25
N LEU A 14 -5.02 -8.30 24.36
CA LEU A 14 -5.33 -9.12 23.17
C LEU A 14 -6.30 -8.41 22.22
N VAL A 15 -7.34 -7.80 22.74
CA VAL A 15 -8.31 -7.05 21.95
C VAL A 15 -7.63 -5.87 21.25
N LEU A 16 -6.77 -5.13 21.95
CA LEU A 16 -6.05 -4.01 21.38
C LEU A 16 -5.10 -4.45 20.26
N VAL A 17 -4.38 -5.55 20.46
CA VAL A 17 -3.46 -6.07 19.45
C VAL A 17 -4.21 -6.51 18.21
N LEU A 18 -5.29 -7.28 18.38
CA LEU A 18 -6.10 -7.74 17.26
C LEU A 18 -6.81 -6.58 16.56
N GLY A 19 -7.37 -5.66 17.33
CA GLY A 19 -8.02 -4.48 16.77
C GLY A 19 -7.04 -3.57 16.05
N GLY A 20 -5.82 -3.40 16.59
CA GLY A 20 -4.77 -2.62 15.93
C GLY A 20 -4.36 -3.22 14.59
N ALA A 21 -4.19 -4.54 14.52
CA ALA A 21 -3.87 -5.23 13.27
C ALA A 21 -4.96 -5.06 12.22
N GLN A 22 -6.22 -5.20 12.61
CA GLN A 22 -7.36 -5.00 11.71
C GLN A 22 -7.47 -3.57 11.23
N VAL A 23 -7.28 -2.60 12.12
CA VAL A 23 -7.31 -1.19 11.79
C VAL A 23 -6.19 -0.84 10.79
N SER A 24 -4.99 -1.39 10.98
CA SER A 24 -3.88 -1.20 10.04
C SER A 24 -4.22 -1.69 8.64
N MET A 25 -4.84 -2.85 8.51
CA MET A 25 -5.24 -3.41 7.23
C MET A 25 -6.40 -2.64 6.59
N ALA A 26 -7.33 -2.17 7.41
CA ALA A 26 -8.49 -1.41 6.94
C ALA A 26 -8.14 0.05 6.61
N ALA A 27 -7.03 0.56 7.12
CA ALA A 27 -6.65 1.96 7.02
C ALA A 27 -5.67 2.26 5.89
N ILE A 28 -5.69 1.48 4.80
CA ILE A 28 -4.92 1.81 3.60
C ILE A 28 -5.48 3.10 3.02
N THR A 29 -4.68 4.16 3.12
CA THR A 29 -5.05 5.46 2.57
C THR A 29 -4.66 5.52 1.10
N CYS A 30 -5.61 5.86 0.24
CA CYS A 30 -5.33 6.08 -1.17
C CYS A 30 -4.64 7.43 -1.34
N ASN A 31 -3.33 7.43 -1.26
CA ASN A 31 -2.50 8.62 -1.44
C ASN A 31 -1.36 8.27 -2.40
N ALA A 32 -1.36 8.93 -3.55
CA ALA A 32 -0.35 8.69 -4.58
C ALA A 32 1.08 8.96 -4.10
N LEU A 33 1.25 9.77 -3.07
CA LEU A 33 2.56 10.04 -2.47
C LEU A 33 3.19 8.77 -1.86
N GLN A 34 2.38 7.78 -1.52
CA GLN A 34 2.88 6.49 -1.05
C GLN A 34 3.68 5.75 -2.12
N LEU A 35 3.50 6.13 -3.38
CA LEU A 35 4.25 5.57 -4.50
C LEU A 35 5.54 6.36 -4.81
N SER A 36 5.92 7.31 -3.97
CA SER A 36 7.15 8.08 -4.13
C SER A 36 8.41 7.22 -4.33
N PRO A 37 8.57 6.06 -3.66
CA PRO A 37 9.71 5.20 -3.93
C PRO A 37 9.78 4.69 -5.36
N CYS A 38 8.67 4.71 -6.09
CA CYS A 38 8.61 4.30 -7.49
C CYS A 38 8.90 5.44 -8.47
N ALA A 39 8.93 6.68 -7.99
CA ALA A 39 9.06 7.85 -8.87
C ALA A 39 10.33 7.79 -9.72
N THR A 40 11.47 7.45 -9.12
CA THR A 40 12.75 7.36 -9.82
C THR A 40 12.72 6.27 -10.90
N ALA A 41 12.14 5.11 -10.58
CA ALA A 41 12.03 4.01 -11.54
C ALA A 41 11.17 4.40 -12.75
N ILE A 42 10.13 5.18 -12.51
CA ILE A 42 9.21 5.61 -13.57
C ILE A 42 9.81 6.74 -14.41
N THR A 43 10.43 7.72 -13.77
CA THR A 43 10.96 8.90 -14.47
C THR A 43 12.31 8.63 -15.14
N SER A 44 13.14 7.77 -14.56
CA SER A 44 14.51 7.50 -15.03
C SER A 44 14.68 6.11 -15.64
N SER A 45 13.61 5.35 -15.81
CA SER A 45 13.64 3.99 -16.37
C SER A 45 14.58 3.03 -15.62
N THR A 46 14.80 3.26 -14.32
CA THR A 46 15.62 2.42 -13.49
C THR A 46 14.80 1.25 -12.92
N LYS A 47 15.48 0.22 -12.41
CA LYS A 47 14.80 -0.89 -11.77
C LYS A 47 14.09 -0.42 -10.51
N PRO A 48 12.84 -0.87 -10.27
CA PRO A 48 12.16 -0.54 -9.03
C PRO A 48 12.86 -1.19 -7.83
N THR A 49 12.88 -0.45 -6.71
CA THR A 49 13.41 -0.97 -5.45
C THR A 49 12.42 -1.93 -4.79
N PRO A 50 12.86 -2.78 -3.85
CA PRO A 50 11.92 -3.58 -3.06
C PRO A 50 10.86 -2.75 -2.35
N MET A 51 11.22 -1.56 -1.88
CA MET A 51 10.27 -0.64 -1.26
C MET A 51 9.23 -0.15 -2.26
N CYS A 52 9.64 0.16 -3.49
CA CYS A 52 8.70 0.51 -4.56
C CYS A 52 7.69 -0.62 -4.79
N CYS A 53 8.16 -1.84 -4.94
CA CYS A 53 7.28 -2.99 -5.14
C CYS A 53 6.33 -3.22 -3.97
N SER A 54 6.82 -3.05 -2.74
CA SER A 54 6.01 -3.18 -1.53
C SER A 54 4.89 -2.13 -1.49
N LYS A 55 5.23 -0.89 -1.78
CA LYS A 55 4.25 0.21 -1.83
C LYS A 55 3.25 0.03 -2.96
N LEU A 56 3.68 -0.46 -4.09
CA LEU A 56 2.79 -0.72 -5.22
C LEU A 56 1.76 -1.80 -4.88
N LYS A 57 2.18 -2.87 -4.22
CA LYS A 57 1.27 -3.93 -3.76
C LYS A 57 0.28 -3.39 -2.73
N GLU A 58 0.76 -2.58 -1.80
CA GLU A 58 -0.07 -1.96 -0.77
C GLU A 58 -1.13 -1.04 -1.39
N GLN A 59 -0.74 -0.27 -2.40
CA GLN A 59 -1.62 0.71 -3.05
C GLN A 59 -2.42 0.13 -4.23
N ARG A 60 -2.26 -1.14 -4.54
CA ARG A 60 -2.95 -1.77 -5.67
C ARG A 60 -4.46 -1.54 -5.67
N PRO A 61 -5.19 -1.66 -4.53
CA PRO A 61 -6.63 -1.38 -4.52
C PRO A 61 -6.98 0.07 -4.87
N CYS A 62 -6.02 0.98 -4.74
CA CYS A 62 -6.22 2.39 -5.02
C CYS A 62 -5.84 2.79 -6.45
N LEU A 63 -5.24 1.89 -7.25
CA LEU A 63 -4.73 2.24 -8.57
C LEU A 63 -5.83 2.68 -9.53
N CYS A 64 -7.00 2.07 -9.47
CA CYS A 64 -8.14 2.49 -10.29
C CYS A 64 -8.58 3.91 -9.97
N LYS A 65 -8.49 4.28 -8.70
CA LYS A 65 -8.79 5.63 -8.24
C LYS A 65 -7.80 6.64 -8.82
N TYR A 66 -6.52 6.29 -8.83
CA TYR A 66 -5.47 7.13 -9.40
C TYR A 66 -5.63 7.27 -10.92
N LEU A 67 -6.04 6.22 -11.60
CA LEU A 67 -6.27 6.24 -13.04
C LEU A 67 -7.42 7.17 -13.45
N LYS A 68 -8.34 7.47 -12.54
CA LYS A 68 -9.43 8.41 -12.77
C LYS A 68 -9.00 9.87 -12.59
N ASP A 69 -7.87 10.11 -11.94
CA ASP A 69 -7.34 11.46 -11.73
C ASP A 69 -6.53 11.87 -12.96
N PRO A 70 -6.94 12.93 -13.68
CA PRO A 70 -6.22 13.37 -14.88
C PRO A 70 -4.75 13.70 -14.62
N LYS A 71 -4.41 14.17 -13.43
CA LYS A 71 -3.03 14.53 -13.06
C LYS A 71 -2.15 13.29 -12.93
N LEU A 72 -2.72 12.19 -12.45
CA LEU A 72 -2.00 10.94 -12.21
C LEU A 72 -2.07 10.00 -13.40
N GLN A 73 -3.06 10.15 -14.26
CA GLN A 73 -3.31 9.26 -15.38
C GLN A 73 -2.11 9.17 -16.32
N LYS A 74 -1.53 10.30 -16.69
CA LYS A 74 -0.36 10.35 -17.57
C LYS A 74 0.84 9.61 -16.96
N PHE A 75 1.01 9.76 -15.65
CA PHE A 75 2.11 9.15 -14.93
C PHE A 75 1.93 7.63 -14.85
N ILE A 76 0.74 7.18 -14.46
CA ILE A 76 0.44 5.77 -14.25
C ILE A 76 0.34 5.00 -15.56
N ASN A 77 -0.17 5.64 -16.62
CA ASN A 77 -0.27 5.04 -17.96
C ASN A 77 1.03 5.08 -18.75
N SER A 78 2.09 5.65 -18.22
CA SER A 78 3.37 5.68 -18.90
C SER A 78 3.91 4.27 -19.13
N PRO A 79 4.67 4.03 -20.21
CA PRO A 79 5.30 2.72 -20.43
C PRO A 79 6.19 2.28 -19.27
N ASN A 80 6.89 3.22 -18.66
CA ASN A 80 7.77 2.94 -17.52
C ASN A 80 6.98 2.50 -16.28
N ALA A 81 5.82 3.12 -15.99
CA ALA A 81 4.97 2.71 -14.90
C ALA A 81 4.46 1.29 -15.09
N LYS A 82 4.04 0.93 -16.31
CA LYS A 82 3.62 -0.43 -16.62
C LYS A 82 4.75 -1.43 -16.47
N LYS A 83 5.95 -1.05 -16.87
CA LYS A 83 7.15 -1.88 -16.72
C LYS A 83 7.49 -2.12 -15.25
N VAL A 84 7.40 -1.09 -14.43
CA VAL A 84 7.60 -1.19 -12.97
C VAL A 84 6.59 -2.16 -12.37
N ALA A 85 5.33 -2.02 -12.71
CA ALA A 85 4.27 -2.91 -12.21
C ALA A 85 4.53 -4.36 -12.60
N THR A 86 4.93 -4.62 -13.83
CA THR A 86 5.25 -5.96 -14.31
C THR A 86 6.48 -6.52 -13.59
N THR A 87 7.53 -5.72 -13.45
CA THR A 87 8.76 -6.12 -12.75
C THR A 87 8.50 -6.45 -11.29
N CYS A 88 7.60 -5.71 -10.64
CA CYS A 88 7.20 -5.96 -9.26
C CYS A 88 6.23 -7.14 -9.12
N GLY A 89 5.79 -7.76 -10.22
CA GLY A 89 4.81 -8.83 -10.18
C GLY A 89 3.43 -8.35 -9.74
N THR A 90 3.13 -7.08 -9.94
CA THR A 90 1.87 -6.46 -9.53
C THR A 90 1.29 -5.68 -10.73
N PRO A 91 0.79 -6.39 -11.75
CA PRO A 91 0.22 -5.70 -12.92
C PRO A 91 -0.95 -4.83 -12.52
N PHE A 92 -1.13 -3.74 -13.26
CA PHE A 92 -2.22 -2.82 -12.96
C PHE A 92 -3.57 -3.50 -13.15
N PRO A 93 -4.53 -3.24 -12.24
CA PRO A 93 -5.88 -3.80 -12.37
C PRO A 93 -6.59 -3.19 -13.58
N ARG A 94 -7.52 -3.95 -14.10
CA ARG A 94 -8.43 -3.42 -15.11
C ARG A 94 -9.51 -2.59 -14.42
N CYS A 95 -9.61 -1.35 -14.81
CA CYS A 95 -10.63 -0.45 -14.28
C CYS A 95 -11.77 -0.33 -15.31
#